data_546688440bdf0017beabaa6d00eb3692
#
_entry.id   546688440bdf0017beabaa6d00eb3692
#
_cell.length_a   1.000
_cell.length_b   1.000
_cell.length_c   1.000
_cell.angle_alpha   90.00
_cell.angle_beta   90.00
_cell.angle_gamma   90.00
#
_symmetry.space_group_name_H-M   'P 1'
#
loop_
_entity.id
_entity.type
_entity.pdbx_description
1 polymer ?
#
loop_
_entity_poly.entity_id
_entity_poly.type
_entity_poly.pdbx_seq_one_letter_code
_entity_poly.pdbx_strand_id
1 'polypeptide(L)'
;MDRVRLAGAMEHPQALQQDPLQQGAWQQRVDPELGATIYQRGKHYRGDYVRVYVPLAAEDPGTPLRVLIYLHGFALCLPSFYEAHLRYLVQQGWIVIFPDFQRSFYREESLAGAAVARSSPLQFGWANTTRKLLLRSGAEALRLADLPEELGAMFRADADQPLETHPDLLVRDLKRVLLPWLLIQLLLAVLGWFRRTYARNLAQLLGTVLLSLAYSPTTWLAEALANSDAAWRDLASLPNYGHWNCQPVSAYSFGHSLGGLLSLSMPSLIDGLATPAKLQPQQLLVADPATSTEMGIPWFAIQLLKFFHAPFTEKPLTIEQTGTALKLPVVILHGLADTLVPPQLWLDSKGKGGFPAIASPNKALYFANSNTSLDPSLIAFHNQAVTSTQYYDNALFKSFGGVKDGPNAYNNCWIWPALDALFSGHATPATLLDHLPDRPFTVTSTPPKARGWL
;
A
#
# COMPACT_ATOMS: atom_id res chain seq x y z
N MET A 1 20.88 -34.36 -0.22
CA MET A 1 20.55 -33.73 1.09
C MET A 1 21.33 -32.43 1.16
N ASP A 2 21.03 -31.52 0.30
CA ASP A 2 21.76 -30.24 0.22
C ASP A 2 20.84 -29.12 0.67
N ARG A 3 21.17 -28.59 1.84
CA ARG A 3 20.66 -27.28 2.27
C ARG A 3 21.22 -26.27 1.28
N VAL A 4 20.41 -25.90 0.30
CA VAL A 4 20.68 -24.74 -0.52
C VAL A 4 20.73 -23.55 0.41
N ARG A 5 21.94 -23.13 0.76
CA ARG A 5 22.20 -21.84 1.38
C ARG A 5 21.73 -20.79 0.39
N LEU A 6 20.60 -20.15 0.70
CA LEU A 6 20.22 -18.85 0.19
C LEU A 6 21.18 -17.76 0.77
N ALA A 7 22.47 -18.02 0.65
CA ALA A 7 23.55 -17.09 0.93
C ALA A 7 24.11 -16.57 -0.41
N GLY A 8 23.23 -16.27 -1.35
CA GLY A 8 23.50 -15.25 -2.35
C GLY A 8 23.41 -13.93 -1.61
N ALA A 9 24.55 -13.28 -1.43
CA ALA A 9 24.68 -11.99 -0.79
C ALA A 9 23.47 -11.11 -1.12
N MET A 10 22.54 -10.95 -0.16
CA MET A 10 21.86 -9.67 -0.03
C MET A 10 23.02 -8.70 0.16
N GLU A 11 23.43 -8.02 -0.90
CA GLU A 11 24.04 -6.73 -0.72
C GLU A 11 23.12 -6.05 0.26
N HIS A 12 23.58 -5.87 1.48
CA HIS A 12 22.86 -5.15 2.50
C HIS A 12 22.34 -3.93 1.76
N PRO A 13 21.04 -3.63 1.76
CA PRO A 13 20.67 -2.25 1.70
C PRO A 13 21.48 -1.66 2.86
N GLN A 14 22.59 -0.97 2.56
CA GLN A 14 23.28 -0.17 3.54
C GLN A 14 22.16 0.58 4.21
N ALA A 15 21.93 0.26 5.48
CA ALA A 15 20.87 0.83 6.23
C ALA A 15 20.98 2.30 5.94
N LEU A 16 19.96 2.85 5.28
CA LEU A 16 19.83 4.28 5.09
C LEU A 16 19.86 4.84 6.50
N GLN A 17 21.05 5.07 7.01
CA GLN A 17 21.29 5.98 8.13
C GLN A 17 20.94 7.34 7.56
N GLN A 18 19.64 7.56 7.40
CA GLN A 18 19.12 8.88 7.10
C GLN A 18 19.52 9.75 8.27
N ASP A 19 20.35 10.73 7.97
CA ASP A 19 20.74 11.76 8.90
C ASP A 19 19.47 12.36 9.53
N PRO A 20 19.26 12.31 10.86
CA PRO A 20 18.07 12.83 11.52
C PRO A 20 17.78 14.29 11.18
N LEU A 21 18.78 15.03 10.70
CA LEU A 21 18.68 16.45 10.36
C LEU A 21 18.05 16.75 8.99
N GLN A 22 17.81 15.74 8.14
CA GLN A 22 17.14 15.90 6.83
C GLN A 22 15.69 15.40 6.81
N GLN A 23 15.18 14.93 7.92
CA GLN A 23 13.78 14.52 8.03
C GLN A 23 12.90 15.76 7.98
N GLY A 24 12.03 15.83 6.98
CA GLY A 24 11.04 16.92 6.85
C GLY A 24 10.26 17.07 8.16
N ALA A 25 10.07 18.32 8.60
CA ALA A 25 9.36 18.63 9.83
C ALA A 25 7.96 17.96 9.83
N TRP A 26 7.58 17.36 10.95
CA TRP A 26 6.24 16.85 11.15
C TRP A 26 5.21 17.98 11.04
N GLN A 27 4.22 17.81 10.21
CA GLN A 27 2.99 18.57 10.27
C GLN A 27 2.06 17.86 11.26
N GLN A 28 1.37 18.60 12.12
CA GLN A 28 0.45 18.02 13.09
C GLN A 28 -0.88 18.79 13.10
N ARG A 29 -1.95 18.07 13.41
CA ARG A 29 -3.28 18.62 13.64
C ARG A 29 -3.97 17.83 14.74
N VAL A 30 -4.47 18.52 15.74
CA VAL A 30 -5.41 17.94 16.70
C VAL A 30 -6.80 17.91 16.03
N ASP A 31 -7.43 16.74 16.05
CA ASP A 31 -8.82 16.55 15.61
C ASP A 31 -9.67 16.22 16.85
N PRO A 32 -10.37 17.22 17.45
CA PRO A 32 -11.13 17.00 18.68
C PRO A 32 -12.33 16.07 18.49
N GLU A 33 -12.92 16.05 17.30
CA GLU A 33 -14.05 15.16 16.99
C GLU A 33 -13.61 13.70 16.91
N LEU A 34 -12.40 13.48 16.42
CA LEU A 34 -11.79 12.15 16.39
C LEU A 34 -11.18 11.75 17.75
N GLY A 35 -10.90 12.70 18.63
CA GLY A 35 -10.14 12.46 19.86
C GLY A 35 -8.70 12.05 19.60
N ALA A 36 -8.06 12.64 18.58
CA ALA A 36 -6.73 12.23 18.15
C ALA A 36 -5.89 13.40 17.63
N THR A 37 -4.57 13.22 17.66
CA THR A 37 -3.61 14.05 16.91
C THR A 37 -3.18 13.30 15.66
N ILE A 38 -3.24 13.98 14.52
CA ILE A 38 -2.81 13.45 13.23
C ILE A 38 -1.47 14.08 12.88
N TYR A 39 -0.50 13.24 12.61
CA TYR A 39 0.84 13.63 12.19
C TYR A 39 1.09 13.22 10.74
N GLN A 40 1.80 14.05 9.99
CA GLN A 40 2.16 13.76 8.61
C GLN A 40 3.55 14.32 8.30
N ARG A 41 4.36 13.56 7.57
CA ARG A 41 5.63 14.01 7.01
C ARG A 41 5.95 13.32 5.69
N GLY A 42 7.03 13.78 5.07
CA GLY A 42 7.57 13.17 3.85
C GLY A 42 6.77 13.51 2.60
N LYS A 43 7.15 12.88 1.51
CA LYS A 43 6.61 13.09 0.18
C LYS A 43 6.33 11.75 -0.50
N HIS A 44 5.20 11.61 -1.17
CA HIS A 44 4.85 10.39 -1.90
C HIS A 44 5.92 10.01 -2.94
N TYR A 45 6.43 10.97 -3.70
CA TYR A 45 7.43 10.72 -4.73
C TYR A 45 8.79 10.25 -4.18
N ARG A 46 9.12 10.60 -2.94
CA ARG A 46 10.35 10.17 -2.26
C ARG A 46 10.22 8.77 -1.66
N GLY A 47 8.99 8.28 -1.43
CA GLY A 47 8.73 7.05 -0.70
C GLY A 47 8.96 7.16 0.81
N ASP A 48 9.00 8.38 1.35
CA ASP A 48 9.17 8.68 2.77
C ASP A 48 7.89 9.26 3.41
N TYR A 49 6.80 9.32 2.65
CA TYR A 49 5.52 9.79 3.16
C TYR A 49 4.98 8.83 4.21
N VAL A 50 4.57 9.40 5.34
CA VAL A 50 3.86 8.68 6.39
C VAL A 50 2.84 9.58 7.06
N ARG A 51 1.64 9.04 7.30
CA ARG A 51 0.62 9.66 8.16
C ARG A 51 0.41 8.77 9.38
N VAL A 52 0.39 9.38 10.55
CA VAL A 52 0.17 8.69 11.82
C VAL A 52 -1.02 9.33 12.53
N TYR A 53 -1.95 8.50 12.94
CA TYR A 53 -3.09 8.88 13.76
C TYR A 53 -2.84 8.40 15.17
N VAL A 54 -2.81 9.31 16.14
CA VAL A 54 -2.51 9.01 17.54
C VAL A 54 -3.72 9.40 18.40
N PRO A 55 -4.41 8.43 19.03
CA PRO A 55 -5.46 8.75 20.00
C PRO A 55 -4.92 9.62 21.13
N LEU A 56 -5.67 10.63 21.57
CA LEU A 56 -5.25 11.49 22.70
C LEU A 56 -4.99 10.66 23.98
N ALA A 57 -5.68 9.54 24.15
CA ALA A 57 -5.44 8.64 25.27
C ALA A 57 -4.01 8.05 25.28
N ALA A 58 -3.32 7.99 24.13
CA ALA A 58 -1.95 7.49 24.04
C ALA A 58 -0.89 8.46 24.60
N GLU A 59 -1.29 9.66 24.99
CA GLU A 59 -0.46 10.60 25.77
C GLU A 59 -0.36 10.21 27.26
N ASP A 60 -1.29 9.40 27.76
CA ASP A 60 -1.25 8.89 29.13
C ASP A 60 -0.33 7.66 29.23
N PRO A 61 0.73 7.73 30.10
CA PRO A 61 1.61 6.59 30.31
C PRO A 61 0.93 5.30 30.82
N GLY A 62 -0.29 5.40 31.37
CA GLY A 62 -1.10 4.24 31.78
C GLY A 62 -1.80 3.50 30.65
N THR A 63 -1.89 4.12 29.46
CA THR A 63 -2.61 3.55 28.33
C THR A 63 -1.77 2.50 27.59
N PRO A 64 -2.27 1.28 27.36
CA PRO A 64 -1.58 0.28 26.55
C PRO A 64 -1.36 0.74 25.12
N LEU A 65 -0.14 0.60 24.62
CA LEU A 65 0.22 1.00 23.26
C LEU A 65 -0.12 -0.10 22.27
N ARG A 66 -1.18 0.12 21.49
CA ARG A 66 -1.60 -0.75 20.38
C ARG A 66 -1.32 -0.05 19.05
N VAL A 67 -0.44 -0.61 18.25
CA VAL A 67 0.02 0.00 17.00
C VAL A 67 -0.42 -0.86 15.81
N LEU A 68 -1.04 -0.24 14.83
CA LEU A 68 -1.42 -0.86 13.59
C LEU A 68 -0.64 -0.25 12.41
N ILE A 69 0.17 -1.07 11.74
CA ILE A 69 0.76 -0.73 10.46
C ILE A 69 -0.29 -1.01 9.38
N TYR A 70 -0.75 0.04 8.71
CA TYR A 70 -1.80 -0.04 7.70
C TYR A 70 -1.22 0.09 6.30
N LEU A 71 -1.19 -1.00 5.52
CA LEU A 71 -0.61 -1.04 4.19
C LEU A 71 -1.67 -0.97 3.10
N HIS A 72 -1.57 0.03 2.26
CA HIS A 72 -2.52 0.33 1.18
C HIS A 72 -2.39 -0.60 -0.04
N GLY A 73 -3.41 -0.61 -0.90
CA GLY A 73 -3.39 -1.32 -2.19
C GLY A 73 -2.51 -0.62 -3.24
N PHE A 74 -2.23 -1.32 -4.33
CA PHE A 74 -1.45 -0.77 -5.44
C PHE A 74 -2.06 0.54 -5.96
N ALA A 75 -1.26 1.59 -6.04
CA ALA A 75 -1.66 2.95 -6.44
C ALA A 75 -2.73 3.62 -5.55
N LEU A 76 -3.06 3.06 -4.39
CA LEU A 76 -4.04 3.60 -3.44
C LEU A 76 -3.35 4.22 -2.22
N CYS A 77 -2.24 4.91 -2.43
CA CYS A 77 -1.34 5.40 -1.39
C CYS A 77 -1.83 6.64 -0.64
N LEU A 78 -3.00 7.19 -0.99
CA LEU A 78 -3.59 8.31 -0.26
C LEU A 78 -4.46 7.81 0.90
N PRO A 79 -4.32 8.36 2.11
CA PRO A 79 -5.19 8.03 3.24
C PRO A 79 -6.68 8.18 2.94
N SER A 80 -7.07 9.14 2.09
CA SER A 80 -8.48 9.40 1.74
C SER A 80 -9.21 8.18 1.15
N PHE A 81 -8.50 7.24 0.54
CA PHE A 81 -9.12 5.98 0.09
C PHE A 81 -9.63 5.13 1.25
N TYR A 82 -9.00 5.26 2.42
CA TYR A 82 -9.25 4.44 3.61
C TYR A 82 -9.70 5.26 4.82
N GLU A 83 -9.92 6.57 4.67
CA GLU A 83 -10.08 7.52 5.78
C GLU A 83 -11.11 7.08 6.81
N ALA A 84 -12.26 6.55 6.38
CA ALA A 84 -13.28 6.12 7.32
C ALA A 84 -12.81 4.93 8.18
N HIS A 85 -12.01 4.02 7.63
CA HIS A 85 -11.42 2.91 8.39
C HIS A 85 -10.32 3.40 9.33
N LEU A 86 -9.43 4.30 8.85
CA LEU A 86 -8.37 4.87 9.67
C LEU A 86 -8.95 5.60 10.89
N ARG A 87 -10.00 6.42 10.69
CA ARG A 87 -10.71 7.10 11.78
C ARG A 87 -11.39 6.13 12.74
N TYR A 88 -12.06 5.10 12.23
CA TYR A 88 -12.67 4.06 13.04
C TYR A 88 -11.64 3.40 13.98
N LEU A 89 -10.49 2.99 13.45
CA LEU A 89 -9.41 2.36 14.21
C LEU A 89 -8.90 3.25 15.34
N VAL A 90 -8.71 4.53 15.06
CA VAL A 90 -8.27 5.51 16.06
C VAL A 90 -9.30 5.66 17.17
N GLN A 91 -10.61 5.67 16.84
CA GLN A 91 -11.69 5.69 17.83
C GLN A 91 -11.72 4.44 18.71
N GLN A 92 -11.21 3.30 18.19
CA GLN A 92 -11.00 2.07 18.97
C GLN A 92 -9.68 2.09 19.78
N GLY A 93 -8.97 3.21 19.80
CA GLY A 93 -7.73 3.40 20.57
C GLY A 93 -6.47 2.87 19.89
N TRP A 94 -6.47 2.68 18.57
CA TRP A 94 -5.28 2.28 17.82
C TRP A 94 -4.43 3.48 17.45
N ILE A 95 -3.12 3.37 17.64
CA ILE A 95 -2.16 4.21 16.94
C ILE A 95 -2.00 3.63 15.55
N VAL A 96 -2.42 4.36 14.52
CA VAL A 96 -2.42 3.87 13.13
C VAL A 96 -1.31 4.54 12.35
N ILE A 97 -0.38 3.75 11.81
CA ILE A 97 0.71 4.21 10.96
C ILE A 97 0.40 3.82 9.52
N PHE A 98 0.25 4.81 8.66
CA PHE A 98 -0.04 4.65 7.24
C PHE A 98 1.16 5.15 6.41
N PRO A 99 2.13 4.26 6.08
CA PRO A 99 3.26 4.60 5.24
C PRO A 99 2.90 4.48 3.76
N ASP A 100 3.37 5.39 2.90
CA ASP A 100 3.47 5.12 1.46
C ASP A 100 4.80 4.41 1.18
N PHE A 101 4.72 3.27 0.54
CA PHE A 101 5.86 2.43 0.19
C PHE A 101 6.10 2.34 -1.33
N GLN A 102 5.11 2.81 -2.13
CA GLN A 102 5.16 2.60 -3.59
C GLN A 102 5.84 3.71 -4.35
N ARG A 103 5.93 4.88 -3.77
CA ARG A 103 6.22 6.15 -4.44
C ARG A 103 5.16 6.50 -5.49
N SER A 104 4.73 7.71 -5.50
CA SER A 104 3.71 8.17 -6.44
C SER A 104 3.87 9.65 -6.75
N PHE A 105 3.20 10.11 -7.79
CA PHE A 105 3.12 11.54 -8.11
C PHE A 105 1.95 12.25 -7.42
N TYR A 106 1.36 11.64 -6.40
CA TYR A 106 0.33 12.31 -5.62
C TYR A 106 0.94 13.42 -4.77
N ARG A 107 0.17 14.49 -4.60
CA ARG A 107 0.45 15.49 -3.57
C ARG A 107 -0.02 14.99 -2.23
N GLU A 108 0.70 15.39 -1.20
CA GLU A 108 0.31 15.11 0.18
C GLU A 108 -1.04 15.78 0.46
N GLU A 109 -1.92 15.03 1.07
CA GLU A 109 -3.21 15.56 1.50
C GLU A 109 -3.04 16.55 2.65
N SER A 110 -3.76 17.66 2.60
CA SER A 110 -3.73 18.63 3.68
C SER A 110 -4.30 18.03 4.98
N LEU A 111 -3.66 18.31 6.10
CA LEU A 111 -4.23 18.04 7.42
C LEU A 111 -5.34 19.05 7.80
N ALA A 112 -5.42 20.17 7.12
CA ALA A 112 -6.36 21.23 7.41
C ALA A 112 -7.75 20.92 6.84
N GLY A 113 -8.53 20.16 7.58
CA GLY A 113 -9.98 20.12 7.41
C GLY A 113 -10.53 19.06 6.49
N ALA A 114 -11.69 18.59 6.94
CA ALA A 114 -12.56 17.61 6.35
C ALA A 114 -13.33 18.04 5.09
N ALA A 115 -13.21 19.23 4.64
CA ALA A 115 -13.37 19.40 3.22
C ALA A 115 -12.23 18.57 2.65
N VAL A 116 -12.53 17.37 2.16
CA VAL A 116 -11.75 16.77 1.09
C VAL A 116 -11.45 17.96 0.18
N ALA A 117 -10.38 18.67 0.50
CA ALA A 117 -9.76 19.53 -0.47
C ALA A 117 -9.52 18.52 -1.54
N ARG A 118 -10.40 18.49 -2.54
CA ARG A 118 -10.22 17.70 -3.75
C ARG A 118 -8.84 18.11 -4.15
N SER A 119 -7.87 17.34 -3.58
CA SER A 119 -6.47 17.65 -3.77
C SER A 119 -6.39 17.61 -5.26
N SER A 120 -6.26 18.78 -5.85
CA SER A 120 -6.30 18.89 -7.30
C SER A 120 -5.26 17.92 -7.72
N PRO A 121 -5.61 16.83 -8.40
CA PRO A 121 -4.65 15.88 -8.89
C PRO A 121 -3.53 16.68 -9.45
N LEU A 122 -2.29 16.29 -9.27
CA LEU A 122 -1.13 17.00 -9.77
C LEU A 122 -1.52 17.77 -11.01
N GLN A 123 -1.66 19.10 -10.90
CA GLN A 123 -1.87 19.92 -12.07
C GLN A 123 -0.56 19.90 -12.83
N PHE A 124 -0.30 18.73 -13.43
CA PHE A 124 0.63 18.76 -14.52
C PHE A 124 0.09 19.79 -15.48
N GLY A 125 0.88 20.77 -15.79
CA GLY A 125 0.63 21.63 -16.92
C GLY A 125 0.79 20.82 -18.20
N TRP A 126 0.05 19.70 -18.28
CA TRP A 126 0.13 18.64 -19.27
C TRP A 126 0.12 19.16 -20.68
N ALA A 127 -0.82 20.06 -20.96
CA ALA A 127 -0.91 20.68 -22.27
C ALA A 127 0.36 21.47 -22.64
N ASN A 128 0.95 22.18 -21.67
CA ASN A 128 2.12 23.00 -21.92
C ASN A 128 3.42 22.18 -21.93
N THR A 129 3.55 21.21 -21.03
CA THR A 129 4.76 20.37 -20.94
C THR A 129 4.84 19.41 -22.11
N THR A 130 3.74 18.74 -22.46
CA THR A 130 3.68 17.84 -23.62
C THR A 130 3.90 18.62 -24.93
N ARG A 131 3.32 19.81 -25.04
CA ARG A 131 3.54 20.70 -26.21
C ARG A 131 4.99 21.17 -26.30
N LYS A 132 5.63 21.50 -25.17
CA LYS A 132 7.05 21.88 -25.14
C LYS A 132 7.96 20.70 -25.48
N LEU A 133 7.66 19.50 -24.98
CA LEU A 133 8.42 18.28 -25.29
C LEU A 133 8.29 17.86 -26.76
N LEU A 134 7.09 17.97 -27.35
CA LEU A 134 6.85 17.67 -28.77
C LEU A 134 7.45 18.70 -29.74
N LEU A 135 7.60 19.96 -29.28
CA LEU A 135 8.12 21.05 -30.15
C LEU A 135 9.64 21.24 -30.07
N ARG A 136 10.32 20.59 -29.09
CA ARG A 136 11.78 20.65 -28.97
C ARG A 136 12.39 19.33 -29.45
N SER A 137 13.23 19.43 -30.47
CA SER A 137 13.97 18.30 -31.02
C SER A 137 14.87 17.64 -29.98
N GLY A 138 14.57 16.40 -29.72
CA GLY A 138 15.22 15.27 -29.01
C GLY A 138 16.26 15.52 -27.91
N ALA A 139 17.36 16.20 -28.17
CA ALA A 139 18.47 16.26 -27.20
C ALA A 139 18.34 17.41 -26.17
N GLU A 140 17.67 18.51 -26.51
CA GLU A 140 17.47 19.64 -25.59
C GLU A 140 16.23 19.51 -24.71
N ALA A 141 15.30 18.64 -25.08
CA ALA A 141 14.03 18.42 -24.36
C ALA A 141 14.18 17.77 -22.99
N LEU A 142 15.33 17.23 -22.68
CA LEU A 142 15.64 16.51 -21.44
C LEU A 142 16.42 17.34 -20.42
N ARG A 143 16.43 18.67 -20.53
CA ARG A 143 16.95 19.49 -19.44
C ARG A 143 16.05 19.36 -18.21
N LEU A 144 16.65 19.10 -17.05
CA LEU A 144 15.96 19.00 -15.78
C LEU A 144 15.02 20.18 -15.49
N ALA A 145 15.34 21.37 -16.01
CA ALA A 145 14.52 22.59 -15.87
C ALA A 145 13.17 22.52 -16.63
N ASP A 146 13.05 21.65 -17.63
CA ASP A 146 11.83 21.49 -18.43
C ASP A 146 10.94 20.33 -17.96
N LEU A 147 11.37 19.58 -16.93
CA LEU A 147 10.57 18.52 -16.32
C LEU A 147 9.44 19.14 -15.47
N PRO A 148 8.31 18.44 -15.33
CA PRO A 148 7.31 18.82 -14.35
C PRO A 148 7.97 19.07 -12.99
N GLU A 149 7.47 20.07 -12.25
CA GLU A 149 8.06 20.48 -10.98
C GLU A 149 8.28 19.30 -10.03
N GLU A 150 7.34 18.35 -10.04
CA GLU A 150 7.39 17.15 -9.22
C GLU A 150 8.52 16.20 -9.62
N LEU A 151 8.72 15.98 -10.93
CA LEU A 151 9.85 15.20 -11.43
C LEU A 151 11.17 15.95 -11.19
N GLY A 152 11.18 17.25 -11.46
CA GLY A 152 12.33 18.09 -11.14
C GLY A 152 12.66 18.12 -9.65
N ALA A 153 11.65 18.07 -8.77
CA ALA A 153 11.83 17.97 -7.33
C ALA A 153 12.40 16.62 -6.90
N MET A 154 11.94 15.49 -7.51
CA MET A 154 12.54 14.17 -7.32
C MET A 154 14.06 14.19 -7.56
N PHE A 155 14.46 14.74 -8.70
CA PHE A 155 15.89 14.76 -9.05
C PHE A 155 16.70 15.75 -8.21
N ARG A 156 16.10 16.88 -7.82
CA ARG A 156 16.76 17.85 -6.92
C ARG A 156 16.91 17.32 -5.49
N ALA A 157 15.92 16.56 -5.02
CA ALA A 157 15.97 15.97 -3.68
C ALA A 157 17.08 14.91 -3.55
N ASP A 158 17.32 14.14 -4.62
CA ASP A 158 18.42 13.18 -4.66
C ASP A 158 19.77 13.87 -4.89
N ALA A 159 19.79 15.09 -5.43
CA ALA A 159 21.03 15.88 -5.61
C ALA A 159 21.57 16.48 -4.31
N ASP A 160 20.70 16.71 -3.32
CA ASP A 160 21.08 17.24 -2.00
C ASP A 160 21.53 16.14 -1.01
N GLN A 161 21.38 14.87 -1.37
CA GLN A 161 21.98 13.75 -0.64
C GLN A 161 23.41 13.52 -1.16
N PRO A 162 24.42 13.29 -0.30
CA PRO A 162 25.73 12.90 -0.77
C PRO A 162 25.59 11.63 -1.61
N LEU A 163 25.85 11.77 -2.90
CA LEU A 163 25.73 10.75 -3.93
C LEU A 163 26.77 9.63 -3.71
N GLU A 164 26.56 8.78 -2.74
CA GLU A 164 27.21 7.47 -2.70
C GLU A 164 26.48 6.42 -3.56
N THR A 165 25.28 6.72 -4.01
CA THR A 165 24.53 5.85 -4.95
C THR A 165 24.78 6.33 -6.38
N HIS A 166 25.49 5.53 -7.13
CA HIS A 166 25.92 5.72 -8.51
C HIS A 166 24.98 6.57 -9.38
N PRO A 167 25.38 7.79 -9.79
CA PRO A 167 24.58 8.65 -10.65
C PRO A 167 24.16 7.98 -11.97
N ASP A 168 24.95 7.05 -12.44
CA ASP A 168 24.69 6.27 -13.66
C ASP A 168 23.46 5.36 -13.56
N LEU A 169 23.13 4.88 -12.35
CA LEU A 169 21.94 4.04 -12.13
C LEU A 169 20.66 4.88 -12.22
N LEU A 170 20.67 6.07 -11.61
CA LEU A 170 19.51 6.98 -11.67
C LEU A 170 19.23 7.43 -13.10
N VAL A 171 20.25 7.82 -13.86
CA VAL A 171 20.10 8.23 -15.27
C VAL A 171 19.67 7.06 -16.14
N ARG A 172 20.17 5.85 -15.87
CA ARG A 172 19.76 4.63 -16.57
C ARG A 172 18.31 4.29 -16.33
N ASP A 173 17.86 4.36 -15.08
CA ASP A 173 16.49 4.02 -14.69
C ASP A 173 15.52 5.09 -15.16
N LEU A 174 15.94 6.34 -15.18
CA LEU A 174 15.19 7.45 -15.77
C LEU A 174 14.92 7.24 -17.27
N LYS A 175 15.93 6.86 -18.06
CA LYS A 175 15.76 6.58 -19.48
C LYS A 175 14.77 5.44 -19.74
N ARG A 176 14.73 4.44 -18.85
CA ARG A 176 13.80 3.30 -18.93
C ARG A 176 12.36 3.71 -18.66
N VAL A 177 12.16 4.64 -17.74
CA VAL A 177 10.84 5.14 -17.35
C VAL A 177 10.34 6.25 -18.27
N LEU A 178 11.23 7.13 -18.73
CA LEU A 178 10.87 8.31 -19.54
C LEU A 178 10.29 7.95 -20.90
N LEU A 179 10.82 6.97 -21.61
CA LEU A 179 10.31 6.63 -22.94
C LEU A 179 8.91 6.03 -22.90
N PRO A 180 8.63 5.01 -22.07
CA PRO A 180 7.25 4.55 -21.85
C PRO A 180 6.34 5.66 -21.37
N TRP A 181 6.80 6.54 -20.49
CA TRP A 181 6.04 7.67 -19.98
C TRP A 181 5.69 8.68 -21.09
N LEU A 182 6.62 9.03 -21.98
CA LEU A 182 6.36 9.90 -23.13
C LEU A 182 5.33 9.29 -24.11
N LEU A 183 5.40 7.98 -24.36
CA LEU A 183 4.43 7.29 -25.21
C LEU A 183 3.04 7.30 -24.59
N ILE A 184 2.94 7.09 -23.30
CA ILE A 184 1.68 7.17 -22.55
C ILE A 184 1.15 8.60 -22.57
N GLN A 185 2.02 9.62 -22.44
CA GLN A 185 1.64 11.01 -22.56
C GLN A 185 1.01 11.35 -23.92
N LEU A 186 1.61 10.87 -24.98
CA LEU A 186 1.07 11.07 -26.33
C LEU A 186 -0.33 10.44 -26.46
N LEU A 187 -0.48 9.21 -25.98
CA LEU A 187 -1.78 8.51 -25.96
C LEU A 187 -2.82 9.27 -25.14
N LEU A 188 -2.43 9.76 -23.96
CA LEU A 188 -3.32 10.50 -23.06
C LEU A 188 -3.66 11.90 -23.57
N ALA A 189 -2.76 12.56 -24.31
CA ALA A 189 -3.05 13.82 -24.97
C ALA A 189 -4.14 13.65 -26.02
N VAL A 190 -4.11 12.56 -26.78
CA VAL A 190 -5.16 12.21 -27.74
C VAL A 190 -6.48 11.89 -27.04
N LEU A 191 -6.45 11.07 -25.99
CA LEU A 191 -7.64 10.73 -25.17
C LEU A 191 -8.20 11.97 -24.44
N GLY A 192 -7.33 12.86 -23.98
CA GLY A 192 -7.71 14.09 -23.27
C GLY A 192 -8.48 15.08 -24.14
N TRP A 193 -8.38 14.97 -25.45
CA TRP A 193 -9.21 15.74 -26.38
C TRP A 193 -10.70 15.35 -26.27
N PHE A 194 -10.99 14.08 -26.00
CA PHE A 194 -12.36 13.56 -25.94
C PHE A 194 -12.93 13.49 -24.52
N ARG A 195 -12.09 13.21 -23.48
CA ARG A 195 -12.53 13.03 -22.09
C ARG A 195 -11.48 13.51 -21.08
N ARG A 196 -11.39 14.81 -20.85
CA ARG A 196 -10.33 15.46 -20.03
C ARG A 196 -10.19 14.88 -18.61
N THR A 197 -11.29 14.68 -17.88
CA THR A 197 -11.23 14.21 -16.49
C THR A 197 -10.75 12.77 -16.42
N TYR A 198 -11.31 11.90 -17.25
CA TYR A 198 -10.92 10.50 -17.31
C TYR A 198 -9.44 10.34 -17.73
N ALA A 199 -9.02 11.07 -18.76
CA ALA A 199 -7.63 11.05 -19.23
C ALA A 199 -6.66 11.53 -18.14
N ARG A 200 -7.04 12.55 -17.35
CA ARG A 200 -6.23 13.06 -16.25
C ARG A 200 -6.07 12.02 -15.14
N ASN A 201 -7.15 11.38 -14.71
CA ASN A 201 -7.11 10.39 -13.65
C ASN A 201 -6.36 9.13 -14.08
N LEU A 202 -6.57 8.71 -15.33
CA LEU A 202 -5.80 7.62 -15.93
C LEU A 202 -4.31 7.96 -16.02
N ALA A 203 -3.97 9.20 -16.33
CA ALA A 203 -2.61 9.69 -16.38
C ALA A 203 -1.90 9.56 -15.02
N GLN A 204 -2.58 9.94 -13.95
CA GLN A 204 -2.04 9.83 -12.60
C GLN A 204 -1.82 8.38 -12.18
N LEU A 205 -2.81 7.52 -12.46
CA LEU A 205 -2.68 6.09 -12.20
C LEU A 205 -1.49 5.51 -12.98
N LEU A 206 -1.42 5.77 -14.28
CA LEU A 206 -0.33 5.29 -15.13
C LEU A 206 1.03 5.87 -14.73
N GLY A 207 1.09 7.13 -14.33
CA GLY A 207 2.31 7.75 -13.78
C GLY A 207 2.77 7.05 -12.51
N THR A 208 1.85 6.77 -11.59
CA THR A 208 2.14 6.02 -10.35
C THR A 208 2.60 4.59 -10.66
N VAL A 209 1.93 3.90 -11.61
CA VAL A 209 2.34 2.57 -12.07
C VAL A 209 3.76 2.59 -12.62
N LEU A 210 4.08 3.53 -13.51
CA LEU A 210 5.41 3.64 -14.10
C LEU A 210 6.49 3.93 -13.07
N LEU A 211 6.21 4.84 -12.13
CA LEU A 211 7.15 5.14 -11.04
C LEU A 211 7.36 3.89 -10.16
N SER A 212 6.29 3.16 -9.85
CA SER A 212 6.37 1.91 -9.10
C SER A 212 7.23 0.86 -9.82
N LEU A 213 7.15 0.77 -11.16
CA LEU A 213 7.95 -0.19 -11.95
C LEU A 213 9.46 0.11 -11.94
N ALA A 214 9.86 1.31 -11.54
CA ALA A 214 11.27 1.68 -11.38
C ALA A 214 11.90 1.12 -10.10
N TYR A 215 11.11 0.52 -9.21
CA TYR A 215 11.57 -0.02 -7.92
C TYR A 215 11.27 -1.50 -7.80
N SER A 216 12.15 -2.21 -7.08
CA SER A 216 11.92 -3.62 -6.75
C SER A 216 10.82 -3.76 -5.67
N PRO A 217 9.94 -4.75 -5.78
CA PRO A 217 8.95 -5.04 -4.74
C PRO A 217 9.56 -5.31 -3.35
N THR A 218 10.77 -5.83 -3.29
CA THR A 218 11.48 -5.99 -2.01
C THR A 218 11.85 -4.66 -1.37
N THR A 219 12.10 -3.61 -2.18
CA THR A 219 12.30 -2.24 -1.70
C THR A 219 11.01 -1.70 -1.07
N TRP A 220 9.84 -1.96 -1.67
CA TRP A 220 8.57 -1.52 -1.09
C TRP A 220 8.33 -2.12 0.30
N LEU A 221 8.63 -3.41 0.46
CA LEU A 221 8.51 -4.07 1.76
C LEU A 221 9.46 -3.44 2.79
N ALA A 222 10.70 -3.19 2.40
CA ALA A 222 11.69 -2.55 3.26
C ALA A 222 11.31 -1.11 3.63
N GLU A 223 10.84 -0.32 2.66
CA GLU A 223 10.38 1.06 2.89
C GLU A 223 9.15 1.10 3.80
N ALA A 224 8.17 0.19 3.62
CA ALA A 224 6.99 0.10 4.49
C ALA A 224 7.37 -0.08 5.97
N LEU A 225 8.30 -0.99 6.25
CA LEU A 225 8.76 -1.25 7.60
C LEU A 225 9.63 -0.10 8.13
N ALA A 226 10.60 0.38 7.34
CA ALA A 226 11.53 1.43 7.75
C ALA A 226 10.81 2.76 8.04
N ASN A 227 9.84 3.15 7.20
CA ASN A 227 9.06 4.35 7.42
C ASN A 227 8.18 4.25 8.67
N SER A 228 7.61 3.07 8.92
CA SER A 228 6.81 2.83 10.13
C SER A 228 7.66 2.92 11.40
N ASP A 229 8.82 2.26 11.41
CA ASP A 229 9.76 2.29 12.53
C ASP A 229 10.34 3.69 12.77
N ALA A 230 10.66 4.42 11.71
CA ALA A 230 11.15 5.79 11.79
C ALA A 230 10.07 6.73 12.34
N ALA A 231 8.82 6.60 11.85
CA ALA A 231 7.70 7.38 12.37
C ALA A 231 7.47 7.12 13.86
N TRP A 232 7.51 5.86 14.29
CA TRP A 232 7.40 5.50 15.70
C TRP A 232 8.50 6.16 16.55
N ARG A 233 9.77 6.02 16.14
CA ARG A 233 10.91 6.58 16.89
C ARG A 233 10.84 8.09 17.00
N ASP A 234 10.46 8.77 15.91
CA ASP A 234 10.37 10.22 15.91
C ASP A 234 9.26 10.71 16.84
N LEU A 235 8.07 10.10 16.79
CA LEU A 235 6.99 10.46 17.69
C LEU A 235 7.34 10.14 19.14
N ALA A 236 7.96 8.99 19.43
CA ALA A 236 8.43 8.63 20.75
C ALA A 236 9.52 9.60 21.30
N SER A 237 10.14 10.42 20.45
CA SER A 237 11.05 11.48 20.87
C SER A 237 10.37 12.79 21.30
N LEU A 238 9.06 12.93 20.96
CA LEU A 238 8.31 14.12 21.36
C LEU A 238 8.00 14.08 22.87
N PRO A 239 7.93 15.24 23.55
CA PRO A 239 7.71 15.31 25.00
C PRO A 239 6.45 14.55 25.47
N ASN A 240 5.35 14.61 24.70
CA ASN A 240 4.09 13.95 25.04
C ASN A 240 4.16 12.42 24.95
N TYR A 241 5.11 11.85 24.18
CA TYR A 241 5.21 10.42 23.91
C TYR A 241 6.52 9.78 24.37
N GLY A 242 7.34 10.50 25.17
CA GLY A 242 8.63 9.98 25.65
C GLY A 242 8.53 8.64 26.39
N HIS A 243 7.39 8.38 27.03
CA HIS A 243 7.09 7.11 27.71
C HIS A 243 6.98 5.91 26.77
N TRP A 244 6.71 6.11 25.46
CA TRP A 244 6.64 5.04 24.46
C TRP A 244 7.94 4.26 24.31
N ASN A 245 9.08 4.90 24.65
CA ASN A 245 10.39 4.24 24.60
C ASN A 245 10.52 3.13 25.64
N CYS A 246 9.80 3.24 26.77
CA CYS A 246 9.89 2.34 27.91
C CYS A 246 8.71 1.36 28.02
N GLN A 247 7.62 1.62 27.32
CA GLN A 247 6.42 0.78 27.39
C GLN A 247 6.48 -0.37 26.39
N PRO A 248 5.87 -1.53 26.74
CA PRO A 248 5.59 -2.60 25.79
C PRO A 248 4.66 -2.10 24.68
N VAL A 249 4.95 -2.48 23.44
CA VAL A 249 4.14 -2.15 22.27
C VAL A 249 3.57 -3.41 21.69
N SER A 250 2.26 -3.45 21.52
CA SER A 250 1.58 -4.51 20.76
C SER A 250 1.39 -4.02 19.33
N ALA A 251 2.22 -4.53 18.42
CA ALA A 251 2.16 -4.17 17.00
C ALA A 251 1.38 -5.21 16.20
N TYR A 252 0.62 -4.73 15.22
CA TYR A 252 -0.19 -5.53 14.31
C TYR A 252 -0.05 -4.98 12.89
N SER A 253 -0.42 -5.76 11.88
CA SER A 253 -0.46 -5.26 10.52
C SER A 253 -1.79 -5.60 9.85
N PHE A 254 -2.34 -4.59 9.19
CA PHE A 254 -3.45 -4.73 8.24
C PHE A 254 -2.97 -4.33 6.86
N GLY A 255 -3.35 -5.10 5.83
CA GLY A 255 -3.02 -4.78 4.46
C GLY A 255 -4.14 -5.09 3.49
N HIS A 256 -4.31 -4.23 2.49
CA HIS A 256 -5.24 -4.41 1.38
C HIS A 256 -4.47 -4.70 0.10
N SER A 257 -4.91 -5.69 -0.69
CA SER A 257 -4.35 -5.97 -2.03
C SER A 257 -2.82 -6.18 -1.99
N LEU A 258 -2.05 -5.34 -2.68
CA LEU A 258 -0.59 -5.34 -2.60
C LEU A 258 -0.09 -5.16 -1.16
N GLY A 259 -0.67 -4.22 -0.40
CA GLY A 259 -0.34 -4.04 1.02
C GLY A 259 -0.62 -5.30 1.84
N GLY A 260 -1.62 -6.10 1.45
CA GLY A 260 -1.86 -7.43 2.02
C GLY A 260 -0.71 -8.40 1.77
N LEU A 261 -0.20 -8.47 0.54
CA LEU A 261 0.99 -9.28 0.22
C LEU A 261 2.21 -8.81 1.01
N LEU A 262 2.42 -7.49 1.13
CA LEU A 262 3.52 -6.94 1.92
C LEU A 262 3.39 -7.28 3.41
N SER A 263 2.19 -7.16 3.99
CA SER A 263 1.93 -7.58 5.37
C SER A 263 2.28 -9.05 5.58
N LEU A 264 1.82 -9.94 4.70
CA LEU A 264 2.11 -11.38 4.76
C LEU A 264 3.60 -11.70 4.57
N SER A 265 4.33 -10.82 3.89
CA SER A 265 5.76 -10.98 3.60
C SER A 265 6.67 -10.33 4.65
N MET A 266 6.16 -9.48 5.54
CA MET A 266 6.95 -8.80 6.57
C MET A 266 7.82 -9.75 7.42
N PRO A 267 7.32 -10.91 7.90
CA PRO A 267 8.15 -11.81 8.69
C PRO A 267 9.41 -12.27 7.97
N SER A 268 9.35 -12.50 6.66
CA SER A 268 10.53 -12.91 5.88
C SER A 268 11.61 -11.83 5.80
N LEU A 269 11.23 -10.54 5.87
CA LEU A 269 12.17 -9.43 5.94
C LEU A 269 12.73 -9.28 7.36
N ILE A 270 11.86 -9.29 8.36
CA ILE A 270 12.23 -9.09 9.77
C ILE A 270 13.23 -10.14 10.22
N ASP A 271 13.03 -11.41 9.84
CA ASP A 271 13.94 -12.52 10.15
C ASP A 271 15.36 -12.29 9.58
N GLY A 272 15.51 -11.47 8.54
CA GLY A 272 16.78 -11.13 7.90
C GLY A 272 17.45 -9.86 8.43
N LEU A 273 16.79 -9.09 9.33
CA LEU A 273 17.34 -7.85 9.84
C LEU A 273 18.44 -8.09 10.89
N ALA A 274 19.56 -7.36 10.76
CA ALA A 274 20.64 -7.40 11.74
C ALA A 274 20.23 -6.77 13.08
N THR A 275 19.34 -5.78 13.05
CA THR A 275 18.76 -5.13 14.23
C THR A 275 17.25 -5.37 14.21
N PRO A 276 16.67 -5.87 15.32
CA PRO A 276 15.22 -6.08 15.37
C PRO A 276 14.45 -4.77 15.12
N ALA A 277 13.43 -4.84 14.27
CA ALA A 277 12.48 -3.75 14.10
C ALA A 277 11.71 -3.52 15.42
N LYS A 278 11.46 -2.26 15.78
CA LYS A 278 10.69 -1.93 16.99
C LYS A 278 9.23 -2.39 16.84
N LEU A 279 8.67 -2.23 15.65
CA LEU A 279 7.30 -2.58 15.33
C LEU A 279 7.26 -3.94 14.61
N GLN A 280 7.28 -5.03 15.38
CA GLN A 280 7.13 -6.39 14.84
C GLN A 280 5.68 -6.83 15.00
N PRO A 281 4.93 -7.05 13.90
CA PRO A 281 3.55 -7.51 14.01
C PRO A 281 3.45 -8.84 14.75
N GLN A 282 2.53 -8.92 15.71
CA GLN A 282 2.22 -10.14 16.46
C GLN A 282 1.14 -10.98 15.77
N GLN A 283 0.30 -10.33 14.97
CA GLN A 283 -0.78 -10.93 14.22
C GLN A 283 -1.08 -10.08 12.96
N LEU A 284 -1.62 -10.71 11.94
CA LEU A 284 -1.93 -10.09 10.65
C LEU A 284 -3.39 -10.32 10.27
N LEU A 285 -4.02 -9.29 9.71
CA LEU A 285 -5.28 -9.41 8.99
C LEU A 285 -5.11 -8.72 7.64
N VAL A 286 -5.50 -9.39 6.56
CA VAL A 286 -5.39 -8.83 5.21
C VAL A 286 -6.70 -8.99 4.45
N ALA A 287 -7.01 -7.97 3.63
CA ALA A 287 -8.21 -7.95 2.80
C ALA A 287 -7.82 -7.99 1.32
N ASP A 288 -8.41 -8.92 0.58
CA ASP A 288 -8.22 -9.14 -0.86
C ASP A 288 -6.72 -9.13 -1.29
N PRO A 289 -5.82 -9.82 -0.53
CA PRO A 289 -4.39 -9.68 -0.76
C PRO A 289 -3.96 -10.31 -2.09
N ALA A 290 -3.00 -9.69 -2.77
CA ALA A 290 -2.33 -10.28 -3.92
C ALA A 290 -1.47 -11.48 -3.48
N THR A 291 -1.34 -12.51 -4.32
CA THR A 291 -0.41 -13.64 -4.07
C THR A 291 0.98 -13.39 -4.66
N SER A 292 1.09 -12.43 -5.58
CA SER A 292 2.34 -12.02 -6.23
C SER A 292 2.27 -10.56 -6.67
N THR A 293 3.41 -9.89 -6.70
CA THR A 293 3.52 -8.53 -7.27
C THR A 293 3.35 -8.48 -8.79
N GLU A 294 3.54 -9.58 -9.48
CA GLU A 294 3.30 -9.65 -10.92
C GLU A 294 1.81 -9.87 -11.28
N MET A 295 0.96 -10.03 -10.27
CA MET A 295 -0.47 -10.30 -10.46
C MET A 295 -1.19 -9.11 -11.09
N GLY A 296 -2.18 -9.43 -11.96
CA GLY A 296 -2.94 -8.41 -12.68
C GLY A 296 -2.20 -7.75 -13.84
N ILE A 297 -0.91 -8.05 -14.02
CA ILE A 297 -0.12 -7.56 -15.15
C ILE A 297 -0.15 -8.62 -16.25
N PRO A 298 -0.53 -8.25 -17.49
CA PRO A 298 -0.53 -9.20 -18.59
C PRO A 298 0.85 -9.84 -18.81
N TRP A 299 0.86 -11.14 -19.09
CA TRP A 299 2.09 -11.90 -19.26
C TRP A 299 3.08 -11.24 -20.26
N PHE A 300 2.59 -10.77 -21.40
CA PHE A 300 3.46 -10.12 -22.39
C PHE A 300 4.09 -8.82 -21.85
N ALA A 301 3.39 -8.09 -20.98
CA ALA A 301 3.92 -6.88 -20.36
C ALA A 301 5.05 -7.24 -19.35
N ILE A 302 4.88 -8.31 -18.57
CA ILE A 302 5.95 -8.83 -17.71
C ILE A 302 7.17 -9.24 -18.54
N GLN A 303 6.99 -9.92 -19.69
CA GLN A 303 8.13 -10.27 -20.55
C GLN A 303 8.83 -9.04 -21.13
N LEU A 304 8.07 -8.03 -21.50
CA LEU A 304 8.61 -6.76 -21.98
C LEU A 304 9.39 -6.04 -20.86
N LEU A 305 8.87 -5.99 -19.65
CA LEU A 305 9.57 -5.42 -18.50
C LEU A 305 10.86 -6.18 -18.17
N LYS A 306 10.83 -7.51 -18.23
CA LYS A 306 12.03 -8.36 -18.07
C LYS A 306 13.07 -8.09 -19.15
N PHE A 307 12.65 -7.95 -20.40
CA PHE A 307 13.52 -7.60 -21.51
C PHE A 307 14.23 -6.25 -21.30
N PHE A 308 13.53 -5.27 -20.72
CA PHE A 308 14.11 -3.97 -20.37
C PHE A 308 14.82 -3.96 -19.01
N HIS A 309 14.94 -5.09 -18.33
CA HIS A 309 15.53 -5.20 -16.99
C HIS A 309 14.89 -4.21 -15.99
N ALA A 310 13.57 -4.08 -16.02
CA ALA A 310 12.86 -3.24 -15.06
C ALA A 310 13.05 -3.79 -13.63
N PRO A 311 13.47 -2.97 -12.67
CA PRO A 311 13.72 -3.41 -11.29
C PRO A 311 12.54 -4.15 -10.65
N PHE A 312 11.33 -3.78 -11.02
CA PHE A 312 10.09 -4.47 -10.63
C PHE A 312 10.11 -5.98 -10.89
N THR A 313 10.72 -6.42 -12.00
CA THR A 313 10.74 -7.84 -12.40
C THR A 313 11.99 -8.60 -11.96
N GLU A 314 12.99 -7.93 -11.38
CA GLU A 314 14.23 -8.57 -10.94
C GLU A 314 14.01 -9.47 -9.72
N LYS A 315 13.21 -9.01 -8.75
CA LYS A 315 12.91 -9.74 -7.52
C LYS A 315 11.41 -9.64 -7.21
N PRO A 316 10.54 -10.34 -7.92
CA PRO A 316 9.13 -10.36 -7.62
C PRO A 316 8.91 -10.92 -6.22
N LEU A 317 7.98 -10.32 -5.48
CA LEU A 317 7.55 -10.80 -4.18
C LEU A 317 6.37 -11.75 -4.38
N THR A 318 6.45 -12.97 -3.84
CA THR A 318 5.38 -13.95 -3.95
C THR A 318 5.15 -14.65 -2.61
N ILE A 319 3.91 -14.99 -2.33
CA ILE A 319 3.57 -15.73 -1.09
C ILE A 319 4.19 -17.13 -1.07
N GLU A 320 4.46 -17.73 -2.23
CA GLU A 320 5.16 -18.99 -2.35
C GLU A 320 6.57 -18.93 -1.74
N GLN A 321 7.24 -17.79 -1.88
CA GLN A 321 8.59 -17.57 -1.34
C GLN A 321 8.55 -17.11 0.12
N THR A 322 7.66 -16.18 0.46
CA THR A 322 7.66 -15.48 1.75
C THR A 322 6.78 -16.17 2.80
N GLY A 323 5.77 -16.93 2.38
CA GLY A 323 4.81 -17.58 3.26
C GLY A 323 5.43 -18.59 4.23
N THR A 324 6.58 -19.18 3.87
CA THR A 324 7.31 -20.12 4.73
C THR A 324 7.88 -19.48 6.01
N ALA A 325 8.16 -18.18 5.99
CA ALA A 325 8.58 -17.40 7.15
C ALA A 325 7.39 -16.95 8.01
N LEU A 326 6.18 -16.94 7.46
CA LEU A 326 4.99 -16.47 8.15
C LEU A 326 4.47 -17.52 9.14
N LYS A 327 4.84 -17.39 10.41
CA LYS A 327 4.43 -18.26 11.52
C LYS A 327 3.42 -17.62 12.48
N LEU A 328 3.18 -16.31 12.31
CA LEU A 328 2.25 -15.53 13.12
C LEU A 328 0.80 -15.91 12.82
N PRO A 329 -0.13 -15.69 13.78
CA PRO A 329 -1.55 -15.81 13.49
C PRO A 329 -1.95 -14.89 12.34
N VAL A 330 -2.71 -15.42 11.38
CA VAL A 330 -3.08 -14.67 10.17
C VAL A 330 -4.49 -15.00 9.71
N VAL A 331 -5.22 -13.95 9.31
CA VAL A 331 -6.51 -14.09 8.66
C VAL A 331 -6.47 -13.38 7.30
N ILE A 332 -6.95 -14.08 6.29
CA ILE A 332 -7.17 -13.56 4.94
C ILE A 332 -8.67 -13.46 4.71
N LEU A 333 -9.14 -12.25 4.45
CA LEU A 333 -10.50 -11.95 4.02
C LEU A 333 -10.49 -11.69 2.52
N HIS A 334 -11.36 -12.36 1.76
CA HIS A 334 -11.33 -12.27 0.30
C HIS A 334 -12.73 -12.27 -0.31
N GLY A 335 -12.94 -11.46 -1.35
CA GLY A 335 -14.19 -11.38 -2.07
C GLY A 335 -14.30 -12.41 -3.20
N LEU A 336 -15.41 -13.15 -3.29
CA LEU A 336 -15.60 -14.13 -4.36
C LEU A 336 -15.81 -13.52 -5.76
N ALA A 337 -16.18 -12.25 -5.84
CA ALA A 337 -16.31 -11.51 -7.10
C ALA A 337 -15.04 -10.70 -7.44
N ASP A 338 -13.93 -10.96 -6.74
CA ASP A 338 -12.66 -10.32 -7.06
C ASP A 338 -12.11 -10.84 -8.40
N THR A 339 -12.00 -9.92 -9.36
CA THR A 339 -11.50 -10.20 -10.71
C THR A 339 -10.04 -9.81 -10.90
N LEU A 340 -9.49 -8.99 -10.00
CA LEU A 340 -8.07 -8.60 -10.03
C LEU A 340 -7.18 -9.66 -9.38
N VAL A 341 -7.64 -10.20 -8.25
CA VAL A 341 -7.02 -11.32 -7.56
C VAL A 341 -8.03 -12.46 -7.49
N PRO A 342 -8.15 -13.30 -8.51
CA PRO A 342 -9.11 -14.40 -8.51
C PRO A 342 -8.96 -15.29 -7.28
N PRO A 343 -10.06 -15.60 -6.55
CA PRO A 343 -10.01 -16.38 -5.31
C PRO A 343 -9.30 -17.73 -5.44
N GLN A 344 -9.33 -18.32 -6.63
CA GLN A 344 -8.69 -19.60 -6.96
C GLN A 344 -7.17 -19.58 -6.75
N LEU A 345 -6.55 -18.41 -6.88
CA LEU A 345 -5.10 -18.27 -6.65
C LEU A 345 -4.70 -18.48 -5.19
N TRP A 346 -5.62 -18.25 -4.25
CA TRP A 346 -5.43 -18.55 -2.84
C TRP A 346 -5.66 -20.02 -2.49
N LEU A 347 -6.30 -20.77 -3.38
CA LEU A 347 -6.70 -22.16 -3.16
C LEU A 347 -5.80 -23.16 -3.86
N ASP A 348 -4.69 -22.77 -4.41
CA ASP A 348 -3.84 -23.57 -5.29
C ASP A 348 -3.88 -25.09 -4.96
N SER A 349 -4.59 -25.84 -5.80
CA SER A 349 -4.76 -27.28 -5.65
C SER A 349 -3.46 -28.08 -5.81
N LYS A 350 -2.40 -27.46 -6.29
CA LYS A 350 -1.07 -28.07 -6.45
C LYS A 350 -0.20 -27.89 -5.20
N GLY A 351 -0.68 -27.15 -4.18
CA GLY A 351 -0.03 -27.02 -2.88
C GLY A 351 1.27 -26.19 -2.88
N LYS A 352 1.54 -25.44 -3.94
CA LYS A 352 2.78 -24.67 -4.10
C LYS A 352 2.62 -23.17 -3.89
N GLY A 353 1.41 -22.65 -3.96
CA GLY A 353 1.15 -21.22 -3.84
C GLY A 353 -0.05 -20.90 -2.96
N GLY A 354 -0.39 -19.63 -2.83
CA GLY A 354 -1.54 -19.17 -2.10
C GLY A 354 -1.53 -19.53 -0.61
N PHE A 355 -2.69 -19.85 -0.06
CA PHE A 355 -2.87 -20.17 1.36
C PHE A 355 -2.06 -21.39 1.85
N PRO A 356 -1.89 -22.48 1.08
CA PRO A 356 -1.03 -23.59 1.48
C PRO A 356 0.43 -23.23 1.73
N ALA A 357 0.97 -22.19 1.05
CA ALA A 357 2.36 -21.77 1.22
C ALA A 357 2.63 -21.09 2.57
N ILE A 358 1.61 -20.65 3.28
CA ILE A 358 1.74 -20.00 4.59
C ILE A 358 2.02 -21.05 5.64
N ALA A 359 3.14 -20.92 6.35
CA ALA A 359 3.57 -21.88 7.36
C ALA A 359 2.87 -21.73 8.73
N SER A 360 2.12 -20.65 8.95
CA SER A 360 1.43 -20.44 10.22
C SER A 360 0.49 -21.61 10.55
N PRO A 361 0.59 -22.18 11.75
CA PRO A 361 -0.38 -23.18 12.22
C PRO A 361 -1.73 -22.54 12.60
N ASN A 362 -1.75 -21.24 12.86
CA ASN A 362 -2.93 -20.48 13.24
C ASN A 362 -3.31 -19.52 12.11
N LYS A 363 -3.89 -20.07 11.05
CA LYS A 363 -4.28 -19.32 9.85
C LYS A 363 -5.69 -19.63 9.41
N ALA A 364 -6.37 -18.63 8.85
CA ALA A 364 -7.70 -18.80 8.24
C ALA A 364 -7.82 -18.00 6.94
N LEU A 365 -8.61 -18.52 6.02
CA LEU A 365 -8.98 -17.90 4.76
C LEU A 365 -10.50 -17.93 4.64
N TYR A 366 -11.09 -16.76 4.53
CA TYR A 366 -12.54 -16.58 4.45
C TYR A 366 -12.92 -15.86 3.18
N PHE A 367 -14.01 -16.32 2.55
CA PHE A 367 -14.54 -15.77 1.33
C PHE A 367 -15.93 -15.18 1.55
N ALA A 368 -16.10 -13.90 1.19
CA ALA A 368 -17.39 -13.24 1.20
C ALA A 368 -18.10 -13.41 -0.14
N ASN A 369 -19.40 -13.67 -0.09
CA ASN A 369 -20.28 -13.67 -1.26
C ASN A 369 -20.86 -12.29 -1.50
N SER A 370 -21.18 -12.00 -2.76
CA SER A 370 -22.01 -10.85 -3.12
C SER A 370 -23.47 -11.09 -2.69
N ASN A 371 -24.16 -10.00 -2.35
CA ASN A 371 -25.62 -10.00 -2.21
C ASN A 371 -26.24 -8.99 -3.18
N THR A 372 -26.75 -9.47 -4.28
CA THR A 372 -27.36 -8.66 -5.34
C THR A 372 -28.86 -8.38 -5.12
N SER A 373 -29.43 -8.94 -4.04
CA SER A 373 -30.84 -8.68 -3.69
C SER A 373 -31.04 -7.38 -2.92
N LEU A 374 -29.95 -6.75 -2.49
CA LEU A 374 -29.98 -5.46 -1.81
C LEU A 374 -29.98 -4.30 -2.81
N ASP A 375 -30.48 -3.16 -2.38
CA ASP A 375 -30.39 -1.90 -3.10
C ASP A 375 -29.72 -0.84 -2.20
N PRO A 376 -28.51 -0.37 -2.53
CA PRO A 376 -27.65 -0.85 -3.64
C PRO A 376 -27.10 -2.29 -3.41
N SER A 377 -26.89 -3.01 -4.49
CA SER A 377 -26.30 -4.35 -4.46
C SER A 377 -24.92 -4.35 -3.78
N LEU A 378 -24.69 -5.34 -2.91
CA LEU A 378 -23.37 -5.57 -2.30
C LEU A 378 -22.57 -6.55 -3.16
N ILE A 379 -21.51 -6.06 -3.80
CA ILE A 379 -20.63 -6.88 -4.63
C ILE A 379 -19.31 -7.13 -3.90
N ALA A 380 -18.96 -8.40 -3.75
CA ALA A 380 -17.73 -8.84 -3.08
C ALA A 380 -16.52 -8.74 -4.04
N PHE A 381 -16.20 -7.52 -4.47
CA PHE A 381 -15.10 -7.20 -5.38
C PHE A 381 -13.79 -6.89 -4.64
N HIS A 382 -12.71 -6.62 -5.38
CA HIS A 382 -11.37 -6.39 -4.85
C HIS A 382 -11.25 -5.22 -3.86
N ASN A 383 -11.95 -4.10 -4.09
CA ASN A 383 -11.84 -2.89 -3.26
C ASN A 383 -12.73 -2.89 -2.01
N GLN A 384 -12.98 -4.04 -1.37
CA GLN A 384 -13.84 -4.09 -0.17
C GLN A 384 -13.27 -3.29 1.00
N ALA A 385 -11.95 -3.28 1.19
CA ALA A 385 -11.29 -2.55 2.26
C ALA A 385 -11.22 -1.04 2.02
N VAL A 386 -11.34 -0.59 0.78
CA VAL A 386 -11.40 0.84 0.43
C VAL A 386 -12.73 1.42 0.94
N THR A 387 -12.69 2.64 1.44
CA THR A 387 -13.89 3.32 1.96
C THR A 387 -14.41 4.41 1.02
N SER A 388 -13.58 4.93 0.11
CA SER A 388 -14.01 5.88 -0.92
C SER A 388 -13.11 5.81 -2.15
N THR A 389 -13.71 5.83 -3.34
CA THR A 389 -13.00 5.96 -4.62
C THR A 389 -13.22 7.32 -5.28
N GLN A 390 -13.86 8.27 -4.58
CA GLN A 390 -14.20 9.59 -5.12
C GLN A 390 -12.98 10.42 -5.52
N TYR A 391 -11.80 10.05 -5.08
CA TYR A 391 -10.55 10.68 -5.49
C TYR A 391 -10.29 10.53 -7.00
N TYR A 392 -10.66 9.37 -7.55
CA TYR A 392 -10.66 9.12 -8.99
C TYR A 392 -12.08 9.17 -9.58
N ASP A 393 -12.15 9.24 -10.89
CA ASP A 393 -13.39 8.98 -11.62
C ASP A 393 -13.87 7.54 -11.35
N ASN A 394 -15.08 7.38 -10.84
CA ASN A 394 -15.68 6.08 -10.56
C ASN A 394 -15.71 5.15 -11.80
N ALA A 395 -15.74 5.71 -13.02
CA ALA A 395 -15.66 4.91 -14.24
C ALA A 395 -14.36 4.11 -14.34
N LEU A 396 -13.26 4.63 -13.77
CA LEU A 396 -11.98 3.91 -13.70
C LEU A 396 -12.10 2.69 -12.77
N PHE A 397 -12.72 2.87 -11.60
CA PHE A 397 -12.84 1.81 -10.60
C PHE A 397 -13.89 0.75 -10.95
N LYS A 398 -14.87 1.04 -11.82
CA LYS A 398 -15.82 0.03 -12.30
C LYS A 398 -15.13 -1.21 -12.90
N SER A 399 -14.00 -0.99 -13.57
CA SER A 399 -13.22 -2.08 -14.19
C SER A 399 -11.97 -2.43 -13.36
N PHE A 400 -11.68 -1.67 -12.29
CA PHE A 400 -10.46 -1.76 -11.51
C PHE A 400 -10.78 -1.89 -10.03
N GLY A 401 -11.18 -3.07 -9.63
CA GLY A 401 -11.38 -3.40 -8.22
C GLY A 401 -12.72 -2.97 -7.61
N GLY A 402 -13.57 -2.23 -8.34
CA GLY A 402 -14.91 -1.82 -7.89
C GLY A 402 -14.98 -0.43 -7.26
N VAL A 403 -16.17 0.19 -7.35
CA VAL A 403 -16.46 1.55 -6.85
C VAL A 403 -16.87 1.50 -5.38
N LYS A 404 -16.38 2.46 -4.60
CA LYS A 404 -16.77 2.69 -3.19
C LYS A 404 -17.13 4.15 -2.99
N ASP A 405 -18.39 4.40 -2.64
CA ASP A 405 -18.93 5.75 -2.37
C ASP A 405 -19.07 6.02 -0.85
N GLY A 406 -18.51 5.13 -0.03
CA GLY A 406 -18.50 5.17 1.43
C GLY A 406 -18.33 3.77 2.00
N PRO A 407 -18.19 3.64 3.34
CA PRO A 407 -18.24 2.36 4.02
C PRO A 407 -19.58 1.66 3.77
N ASN A 408 -19.53 0.34 3.60
CA ASN A 408 -20.73 -0.50 3.45
C ASN A 408 -20.67 -1.69 4.41
N ALA A 409 -21.57 -2.66 4.25
CA ALA A 409 -21.64 -3.81 5.15
C ALA A 409 -20.36 -4.66 5.14
N TYR A 410 -19.57 -4.70 4.07
CA TYR A 410 -18.28 -5.38 4.09
C TYR A 410 -17.28 -4.71 5.05
N ASN A 411 -17.34 -3.38 5.18
CA ASN A 411 -16.54 -2.66 6.15
C ASN A 411 -17.10 -2.88 7.57
N ASN A 412 -18.38 -2.52 7.77
CA ASN A 412 -18.99 -2.37 9.09
C ASN A 412 -19.35 -3.70 9.77
N CYS A 413 -19.61 -4.76 8.99
CA CYS A 413 -20.05 -6.05 9.53
C CYS A 413 -19.00 -7.16 9.34
N TRP A 414 -17.89 -6.88 8.68
CA TRP A 414 -16.89 -7.91 8.40
C TRP A 414 -15.45 -7.45 8.64
N ILE A 415 -14.88 -6.56 7.79
CA ILE A 415 -13.46 -6.23 7.87
C ILE A 415 -13.11 -5.56 9.20
N TRP A 416 -13.86 -4.55 9.61
CA TRP A 416 -13.60 -3.80 10.84
C TRP A 416 -13.84 -4.64 12.09
N PRO A 417 -15.00 -5.31 12.26
CA PRO A 417 -15.20 -6.20 13.40
C PRO A 417 -14.24 -7.39 13.44
N ALA A 418 -13.82 -7.91 12.27
CA ALA A 418 -12.82 -8.97 12.23
C ALA A 418 -11.48 -8.51 12.81
N LEU A 419 -11.05 -7.29 12.44
CA LEU A 419 -9.84 -6.69 12.98
C LEU A 419 -9.94 -6.52 14.50
N ASP A 420 -11.05 -5.95 14.98
CA ASP A 420 -11.26 -5.75 16.43
C ASP A 420 -11.28 -7.07 17.19
N ALA A 421 -12.04 -8.06 16.73
CA ALA A 421 -12.16 -9.34 17.41
C ALA A 421 -10.83 -10.09 17.50
N LEU A 422 -10.04 -10.04 16.43
CA LEU A 422 -8.73 -10.70 16.37
C LEU A 422 -7.68 -9.98 17.22
N PHE A 423 -7.54 -8.67 17.04
CA PHE A 423 -6.45 -7.91 17.64
C PHE A 423 -6.71 -7.54 19.10
N SER A 424 -7.96 -7.65 19.57
CA SER A 424 -8.29 -7.61 21.00
C SER A 424 -8.17 -8.96 21.70
N GLY A 425 -7.90 -10.04 20.96
CA GLY A 425 -7.80 -11.39 21.50
C GLY A 425 -9.15 -12.06 21.80
N HIS A 426 -10.27 -11.47 21.37
CA HIS A 426 -11.61 -12.06 21.55
C HIS A 426 -11.84 -13.26 20.61
N ALA A 427 -11.15 -13.28 19.46
CA ALA A 427 -11.24 -14.36 18.49
C ALA A 427 -9.86 -14.87 18.08
N THR A 428 -9.81 -16.12 17.67
CA THR A 428 -8.68 -16.71 16.93
C THR A 428 -9.01 -16.73 15.43
N PRO A 429 -8.02 -16.94 14.55
CA PRO A 429 -8.32 -17.14 13.14
C PRO A 429 -9.41 -18.18 12.86
N ALA A 430 -9.45 -19.27 13.61
CA ALA A 430 -10.42 -20.35 13.42
C ALA A 430 -11.83 -20.02 13.93
N THR A 431 -11.96 -19.22 14.98
CA THR A 431 -13.25 -18.88 15.62
C THR A 431 -13.79 -17.51 15.20
N LEU A 432 -13.13 -16.83 14.27
CA LEU A 432 -13.46 -15.44 13.93
C LEU A 432 -14.93 -15.25 13.55
N LEU A 433 -15.51 -16.14 12.75
CA LEU A 433 -16.87 -15.97 12.26
C LEU A 433 -17.93 -16.01 13.37
N ASP A 434 -17.62 -16.64 14.49
CA ASP A 434 -18.52 -16.75 15.66
C ASP A 434 -18.60 -15.42 16.44
N HIS A 435 -17.64 -14.53 16.23
CA HIS A 435 -17.50 -13.25 16.92
C HIS A 435 -17.87 -12.05 16.05
N LEU A 436 -18.29 -12.27 14.80
CA LEU A 436 -18.70 -11.19 13.92
C LEU A 436 -20.20 -10.91 14.03
N PRO A 437 -20.62 -9.64 13.85
CA PRO A 437 -22.02 -9.29 13.83
C PRO A 437 -22.76 -9.96 12.66
N ASP A 438 -24.09 -9.92 12.74
CA ASP A 438 -24.94 -10.31 11.62
C ASP A 438 -24.62 -9.47 10.39
N ARG A 439 -24.58 -10.12 9.24
CA ARG A 439 -24.20 -9.49 7.97
C ARG A 439 -25.15 -9.88 6.84
N PRO A 440 -25.46 -8.95 5.94
CA PRO A 440 -26.40 -9.22 4.84
C PRO A 440 -25.76 -10.01 3.68
N PHE A 441 -24.71 -10.77 3.93
CA PHE A 441 -24.03 -11.65 2.96
C PHE A 441 -23.44 -12.85 3.68
N THR A 442 -23.20 -13.93 2.95
CA THR A 442 -22.60 -15.14 3.50
C THR A 442 -21.08 -15.10 3.40
N VAL A 443 -20.43 -15.72 4.39
CA VAL A 443 -18.99 -15.94 4.42
C VAL A 443 -18.71 -17.42 4.57
N THR A 444 -17.75 -17.94 3.82
CA THR A 444 -17.37 -19.36 3.83
C THR A 444 -15.85 -19.48 3.93
N SER A 445 -15.38 -20.54 4.59
CA SER A 445 -13.95 -20.92 4.59
C SER A 445 -13.56 -21.76 3.37
N THR A 446 -14.56 -22.26 2.64
CA THR A 446 -14.36 -23.03 1.41
C THR A 446 -15.14 -22.34 0.30
N PRO A 447 -14.51 -21.92 -0.80
CA PRO A 447 -15.23 -21.31 -1.90
C PRO A 447 -16.16 -22.37 -2.54
N PRO A 448 -17.31 -21.95 -3.09
CA PRO A 448 -18.13 -22.84 -3.88
C PRO A 448 -17.29 -23.40 -5.02
N LYS A 449 -17.41 -24.70 -5.27
CA LYS A 449 -16.76 -25.35 -6.43
C LYS A 449 -17.05 -24.50 -7.67
N ALA A 450 -16.00 -24.03 -8.32
CA ALA A 450 -16.14 -23.23 -9.53
C ALA A 450 -17.08 -23.97 -10.49
N ARG A 451 -18.25 -23.41 -10.74
CA ARG A 451 -19.04 -23.82 -11.92
C ARG A 451 -18.15 -23.48 -13.09
N GLY A 452 -17.73 -24.52 -13.82
CA GLY A 452 -16.77 -24.39 -14.90
C GLY A 452 -17.08 -23.19 -15.78
N TRP A 453 -16.14 -22.28 -15.82
CA TRP A 453 -16.13 -21.21 -16.82
C TRP A 453 -15.61 -21.88 -18.09
N LEU A 454 -16.51 -22.13 -19.03
CA LEU A 454 -16.19 -22.41 -20.43
C LEU A 454 -15.70 -21.13 -21.10
#